data_a2fbd432a7e3bb8dee997160e09b741d
#
_entry.id   a2fbd432a7e3bb8dee997160e09b741d
#
_cell.length_a   1.000
_cell.length_b   1.000
_cell.length_c   1.000
_cell.angle_alpha   90.00
_cell.angle_beta   90.00
_cell.angle_gamma   90.00
#
_symmetry.space_group_name_H-M   'P 1'
#
loop_
_entity.id
_entity.type
_entity.pdbx_description
1 polymer ?
#
loop_
_entity_poly.entity_id
_entity_poly.type
_entity_poly.pdbx_seq_one_letter_code
_entity_poly.pdbx_strand_id
1 'polypeptide(L)'
;FQNTYSGTPQGGIISPILANIYLDRFDKYIKEYAEKFNKGERRRISLEYRRLNNKKTRLAKRLKSITDESVRDKMIAEIKETLAQTFATTCQEPMDTEYRRIQYVRYADDFLIGIIGSKTECITIKADIAKFMAEKLRLELSEEKTLITNAHDKAKFLGYEIFVRDCSFRHKDRKGVIRRFGKGSVMLHVNMDTAKNKLLEYDALRMSQERKKTVWKPKPRAFMIGKKVEDIVAQYNTEIRGFYNYYAIANNISDIGNSFGYIMEYSMYKTIAQKLNLTMVQAKLKFLRDKKFIVPFKDAKGATKYRIFYDGG
;
A
#
# COMPACT_ATOMS: atom_id res chain seq x y z
N PHE A 1 17.37 -28.19 17.54
CA PHE A 1 16.11 -28.37 18.31
C PHE A 1 16.40 -28.09 19.76
N GLN A 2 15.88 -26.98 20.32
CA GLN A 2 15.83 -26.80 21.77
C GLN A 2 14.44 -27.23 22.24
N ASN A 3 14.39 -28.09 23.23
CA ASN A 3 13.14 -28.46 23.87
C ASN A 3 12.59 -27.25 24.66
N THR A 4 11.55 -26.60 24.10
CA THR A 4 10.83 -25.56 24.82
C THR A 4 9.65 -26.19 25.57
N TYR A 5 9.61 -26.02 26.89
CA TYR A 5 8.52 -26.52 27.76
C TYR A 5 7.28 -25.61 27.75
N SER A 6 7.25 -24.58 26.91
CA SER A 6 6.14 -23.63 26.80
C SER A 6 5.88 -23.25 25.35
N GLY A 7 4.62 -22.94 25.02
CA GLY A 7 4.17 -22.53 23.71
C GLY A 7 3.37 -23.61 22.97
N THR A 8 2.78 -23.23 21.83
CA THR A 8 2.09 -24.16 20.94
C THR A 8 3.03 -24.58 19.80
N PRO A 9 2.93 -25.81 19.26
CA PRO A 9 3.73 -26.23 18.11
C PRO A 9 3.52 -25.26 16.95
N GLN A 10 4.61 -24.77 16.35
CA GLN A 10 4.55 -23.91 15.19
C GLN A 10 3.95 -24.68 14.01
N GLY A 11 2.91 -24.09 13.34
CA GLY A 11 2.21 -24.73 12.22
C GLY A 11 1.04 -25.64 12.65
N GLY A 12 0.69 -25.69 13.92
CA GLY A 12 -0.52 -26.41 14.38
C GLY A 12 -1.80 -25.74 13.87
N ILE A 13 -2.77 -26.54 13.42
CA ILE A 13 -4.06 -26.05 12.87
C ILE A 13 -4.85 -25.21 13.89
N ILE A 14 -4.76 -25.54 15.17
CA ILE A 14 -5.47 -24.86 16.25
C ILE A 14 -4.75 -23.59 16.76
N SER A 15 -3.44 -23.44 16.50
CA SER A 15 -2.63 -22.35 17.02
C SER A 15 -3.18 -20.95 16.70
N PRO A 16 -3.65 -20.64 15.46
CA PRO A 16 -4.23 -19.33 15.15
C PRO A 16 -5.52 -19.04 15.92
N ILE A 17 -6.33 -20.07 16.18
CA ILE A 17 -7.59 -19.93 16.92
C ILE A 17 -7.27 -19.60 18.38
N LEU A 18 -6.37 -20.35 19.01
CA LEU A 18 -5.95 -20.12 20.40
C LEU A 18 -5.29 -18.75 20.57
N ALA A 19 -4.43 -18.34 19.63
CA ALA A 19 -3.82 -17.02 19.64
C ALA A 19 -4.89 -15.91 19.56
N ASN A 20 -5.91 -16.04 18.71
CA ASN A 20 -6.98 -15.07 18.61
C ASN A 20 -7.86 -15.02 19.87
N ILE A 21 -8.18 -16.15 20.48
CA ILE A 21 -8.91 -16.19 21.75
C ILE A 21 -8.10 -15.51 22.87
N TYR A 22 -6.80 -15.77 22.90
CA TYR A 22 -5.92 -15.18 23.92
C TYR A 22 -5.78 -13.66 23.76
N LEU A 23 -5.59 -13.19 22.54
CA LEU A 23 -5.42 -11.78 22.19
C LEU A 23 -6.74 -10.99 22.15
N ASP A 24 -7.92 -11.63 22.24
CA ASP A 24 -9.21 -10.95 22.38
C ASP A 24 -9.23 -10.02 23.61
N ARG A 25 -8.50 -10.40 24.68
CA ARG A 25 -8.32 -9.53 25.85
C ARG A 25 -7.60 -8.22 25.51
N PHE A 26 -6.63 -8.29 24.61
CA PHE A 26 -5.94 -7.10 24.11
C PHE A 26 -6.85 -6.25 23.24
N ASP A 27 -7.63 -6.88 22.36
CA ASP A 27 -8.61 -6.17 21.52
C ASP A 27 -9.63 -5.40 22.38
N LYS A 28 -10.15 -6.02 23.44
CA LYS A 28 -11.06 -5.39 24.41
C LYS A 28 -10.40 -4.23 25.14
N TYR A 29 -9.16 -4.42 25.62
CA TYR A 29 -8.39 -3.37 26.30
C TYR A 29 -8.20 -2.15 25.41
N ILE A 30 -7.77 -2.33 24.14
CA ILE A 30 -7.57 -1.22 23.23
C ILE A 30 -8.90 -0.53 22.90
N LYS A 31 -10.00 -1.26 22.77
CA LYS A 31 -11.33 -0.68 22.54
C LYS A 31 -11.74 0.22 23.71
N GLU A 32 -11.64 -0.26 24.94
CA GLU A 32 -11.93 0.53 26.14
C GLU A 32 -11.00 1.74 26.27
N TYR A 33 -9.71 1.56 25.95
CA TYR A 33 -8.74 2.66 25.95
C TYR A 33 -9.10 3.72 24.91
N ALA A 34 -9.50 3.30 23.70
CA ALA A 34 -9.93 4.19 22.65
C ALA A 34 -11.19 4.97 23.01
N GLU A 35 -12.17 4.34 23.68
CA GLU A 35 -13.39 5.02 24.16
C GLU A 35 -13.08 6.15 25.14
N LYS A 36 -12.10 5.95 26.03
CA LYS A 36 -11.63 6.96 26.99
C LYS A 36 -10.80 8.06 26.35
N PHE A 37 -9.98 7.70 25.35
CA PHE A 37 -9.07 8.63 24.68
C PHE A 37 -9.76 9.50 23.63
N ASN A 38 -10.76 8.94 22.92
CA ASN A 38 -11.45 9.61 21.83
C ASN A 38 -12.21 10.84 22.35
N LYS A 39 -11.99 12.00 21.68
CA LYS A 39 -12.57 13.28 22.07
C LYS A 39 -13.03 14.07 20.84
N GLY A 40 -14.16 14.77 20.98
CA GLY A 40 -14.73 15.63 19.95
C GLY A 40 -15.32 14.86 18.77
N GLU A 41 -16.17 15.48 17.97
CA GLU A 41 -16.75 14.87 16.75
C GLU A 41 -15.96 15.23 15.49
N ARG A 42 -15.49 16.47 15.39
CA ARG A 42 -14.78 17.02 14.22
C ARG A 42 -13.67 17.94 14.67
N ARG A 43 -12.57 17.94 13.89
CA ARG A 43 -11.51 18.94 14.06
C ARG A 43 -12.02 20.34 13.77
N ARG A 44 -11.56 21.33 14.52
CA ARG A 44 -11.84 22.73 14.28
C ARG A 44 -11.31 23.17 12.92
N ILE A 45 -12.04 24.05 12.27
CA ILE A 45 -11.57 24.70 11.05
C ILE A 45 -10.53 25.74 11.43
N SER A 46 -9.37 25.73 10.75
CA SER A 46 -8.31 26.73 10.94
C SER A 46 -8.87 28.15 10.78
N LEU A 47 -8.51 29.05 11.71
CA LEU A 47 -8.92 30.44 11.67
C LEU A 47 -8.47 31.15 10.40
N GLU A 48 -7.25 30.86 9.96
CA GLU A 48 -6.69 31.43 8.73
C GLU A 48 -7.46 30.94 7.49
N TYR A 49 -7.73 29.65 7.40
CA TYR A 49 -8.55 29.10 6.32
C TYR A 49 -9.93 29.72 6.28
N ARG A 50 -10.59 29.94 7.45
CA ARG A 50 -11.89 30.56 7.57
C ARG A 50 -11.86 32.02 7.08
N ARG A 51 -10.81 32.78 7.47
CA ARG A 51 -10.62 34.18 7.01
C ARG A 51 -10.48 34.24 5.48
N LEU A 52 -9.60 33.41 4.89
CA LEU A 52 -9.38 33.38 3.45
C LEU A 52 -10.64 32.95 2.69
N ASN A 53 -11.34 31.92 3.17
CA ASN A 53 -12.57 31.47 2.54
C ASN A 53 -13.71 32.54 2.61
N ASN A 54 -13.82 33.23 3.72
CA ASN A 54 -14.77 34.34 3.87
C ASN A 54 -14.39 35.52 2.96
N LYS A 55 -13.09 35.87 2.87
CA LYS A 55 -12.59 36.90 1.94
C LYS A 55 -12.95 36.55 0.49
N LYS A 56 -12.64 35.32 0.08
CA LYS A 56 -12.99 34.82 -1.27
C LYS A 56 -14.49 34.91 -1.56
N THR A 57 -15.33 34.48 -0.62
CA THR A 57 -16.80 34.53 -0.79
C THR A 57 -17.31 35.96 -0.91
N ARG A 58 -16.76 36.89 -0.12
CA ARG A 58 -17.13 38.33 -0.17
C ARG A 58 -16.71 38.95 -1.51
N LEU A 59 -15.47 38.68 -1.97
CA LEU A 59 -14.99 39.17 -3.27
C LEU A 59 -15.82 38.61 -4.42
N ALA A 60 -16.16 37.33 -4.40
CA ALA A 60 -17.00 36.71 -5.42
C ALA A 60 -18.44 37.28 -5.46
N LYS A 61 -19.01 37.69 -4.30
CA LYS A 61 -20.30 38.39 -4.25
C LYS A 61 -20.19 39.80 -4.86
N ARG A 62 -19.14 40.54 -4.52
CA ARG A 62 -18.93 41.91 -5.06
C ARG A 62 -18.69 41.91 -6.55
N LEU A 63 -17.97 40.88 -7.08
CA LEU A 63 -17.71 40.75 -8.52
C LEU A 63 -18.99 40.71 -9.36
N LYS A 64 -20.11 40.19 -8.80
CA LYS A 64 -21.38 40.11 -9.52
C LYS A 64 -22.06 41.49 -9.74
N SER A 65 -21.73 42.49 -8.94
CA SER A 65 -22.31 43.84 -9.01
C SER A 65 -21.42 44.85 -9.72
N ILE A 66 -20.25 44.47 -10.21
CA ILE A 66 -19.29 45.35 -10.88
C ILE A 66 -19.50 45.28 -12.38
N THR A 67 -19.70 46.44 -13.02
CA THR A 67 -19.85 46.61 -14.46
C THR A 67 -18.59 47.15 -15.11
N ASP A 68 -17.71 47.82 -14.38
CA ASP A 68 -16.43 48.35 -14.86
C ASP A 68 -15.44 47.22 -15.08
N GLU A 69 -14.95 47.07 -16.31
CA GLU A 69 -14.07 45.97 -16.75
C GLU A 69 -12.69 46.03 -16.07
N SER A 70 -12.09 47.23 -15.89
CA SER A 70 -10.82 47.42 -15.22
C SER A 70 -10.86 47.03 -13.73
N VAL A 71 -11.93 47.40 -13.06
CA VAL A 71 -12.16 47.06 -11.64
C VAL A 71 -12.44 45.54 -11.50
N ARG A 72 -13.17 44.98 -12.46
CA ARG A 72 -13.48 43.56 -12.54
C ARG A 72 -12.25 42.72 -12.66
N ASP A 73 -11.28 43.07 -13.55
CA ASP A 73 -10.04 42.34 -13.75
C ASP A 73 -9.15 42.38 -12.51
N LYS A 74 -9.00 43.50 -11.86
CA LYS A 74 -8.28 43.59 -10.58
C LYS A 74 -8.90 42.70 -9.51
N MET A 75 -10.23 42.66 -9.42
CA MET A 75 -10.90 41.80 -8.46
C MET A 75 -10.77 40.29 -8.78
N ILE A 76 -10.78 39.93 -10.06
CA ILE A 76 -10.51 38.56 -10.49
C ILE A 76 -9.08 38.13 -10.10
N ALA A 77 -8.09 39.01 -10.27
CA ALA A 77 -6.70 38.76 -9.85
C ALA A 77 -6.66 38.56 -8.30
N GLU A 78 -7.31 39.41 -7.51
CA GLU A 78 -7.35 39.25 -6.06
C GLU A 78 -8.06 37.95 -5.63
N ILE A 79 -9.13 37.56 -6.30
CA ILE A 79 -9.81 36.27 -6.08
C ILE A 79 -8.86 35.11 -6.38
N LYS A 80 -8.12 35.14 -7.48
CA LYS A 80 -7.14 34.09 -7.84
C LYS A 80 -6.04 33.99 -6.80
N GLU A 81 -5.50 35.10 -6.32
CA GLU A 81 -4.49 35.13 -5.27
C GLU A 81 -5.03 34.56 -3.95
N THR A 82 -6.21 35.05 -3.49
CA THR A 82 -6.87 34.54 -2.28
C THR A 82 -7.15 33.04 -2.39
N LEU A 83 -7.51 32.55 -3.57
CA LEU A 83 -7.74 31.14 -3.82
C LEU A 83 -6.42 30.34 -3.73
N ALA A 84 -5.33 30.88 -4.24
CA ALA A 84 -4.00 30.25 -4.12
C ALA A 84 -3.56 30.15 -2.65
N GLN A 85 -3.74 31.22 -1.87
CA GLN A 85 -3.48 31.24 -0.43
C GLN A 85 -4.37 30.24 0.31
N THR A 86 -5.67 30.18 -0.01
CA THR A 86 -6.60 29.20 0.57
C THR A 86 -6.16 27.76 0.27
N PHE A 87 -5.60 27.51 -0.90
CA PHE A 87 -5.09 26.18 -1.24
C PHE A 87 -3.75 25.85 -0.56
N ALA A 88 -2.95 26.84 -0.18
CA ALA A 88 -1.73 26.63 0.60
C ALA A 88 -2.02 26.36 2.08
N THR A 89 -3.11 26.92 2.62
CA THR A 89 -3.47 26.82 4.03
C THR A 89 -4.19 25.50 4.36
N THR A 90 -3.91 24.91 5.52
CA THR A 90 -4.64 23.72 6.01
C THR A 90 -6.08 24.08 6.39
N CYS A 91 -7.05 23.26 5.95
CA CYS A 91 -8.46 23.49 6.23
C CYS A 91 -8.82 23.31 7.71
N GLN A 92 -8.23 22.29 8.34
CA GLN A 92 -8.49 21.94 9.75
C GLN A 92 -7.25 22.22 10.58
N GLU A 93 -7.45 22.47 11.88
CA GLU A 93 -6.37 22.64 12.85
C GLU A 93 -5.61 21.31 13.02
N PRO A 94 -4.31 21.23 12.66
CA PRO A 94 -3.58 19.97 12.71
C PRO A 94 -3.45 19.40 14.12
N MET A 95 -3.26 20.29 15.11
CA MET A 95 -3.03 19.94 16.53
C MET A 95 -4.21 20.36 17.42
N ASP A 96 -5.43 20.15 16.94
CA ASP A 96 -6.63 20.44 17.73
C ASP A 96 -6.66 19.57 19.00
N THR A 97 -6.51 20.21 20.16
CA THR A 97 -6.52 19.55 21.48
C THR A 97 -7.87 18.94 21.84
N GLU A 98 -8.95 19.42 21.23
CA GLU A 98 -10.32 18.94 21.46
C GLU A 98 -10.71 17.81 20.49
N TYR A 99 -9.79 17.33 19.66
CA TYR A 99 -10.03 16.21 18.76
C TYR A 99 -8.95 15.14 18.91
N ARG A 100 -9.33 13.99 19.42
CA ARG A 100 -8.47 12.83 19.62
C ARG A 100 -9.13 11.58 19.05
N ARG A 101 -8.33 10.71 18.43
CA ARG A 101 -8.80 9.42 17.91
C ARG A 101 -7.73 8.35 18.03
N ILE A 102 -8.17 7.17 18.40
CA ILE A 102 -7.42 5.91 18.21
C ILE A 102 -8.22 5.03 17.26
N GLN A 103 -7.53 4.47 16.30
CA GLN A 103 -8.02 3.40 15.42
C GLN A 103 -7.04 2.24 15.53
N TYR A 104 -7.57 1.04 15.67
CA TYR A 104 -6.80 -0.16 15.91
C TYR A 104 -7.20 -1.24 14.93
N VAL A 105 -6.21 -1.97 14.42
CA VAL A 105 -6.39 -3.16 13.61
C VAL A 105 -5.32 -4.19 13.98
N ARG A 106 -5.71 -5.46 14.07
CA ARG A 106 -4.81 -6.58 14.36
C ARG A 106 -5.02 -7.70 13.34
N TYR A 107 -3.93 -8.34 12.98
CA TYR A 107 -3.91 -9.57 12.22
C TYR A 107 -2.93 -10.54 12.89
N ALA A 108 -3.46 -11.61 13.50
CA ALA A 108 -2.72 -12.52 14.35
C ALA A 108 -2.01 -11.77 15.49
N ASP A 109 -0.69 -11.81 15.55
CA ASP A 109 0.19 -11.12 16.49
C ASP A 109 0.61 -9.71 16.05
N ASP A 110 0.47 -9.41 14.77
CA ASP A 110 0.76 -8.07 14.22
C ASP A 110 -0.40 -7.10 14.46
N PHE A 111 -0.09 -5.89 14.92
CA PHE A 111 -1.10 -4.85 15.08
C PHE A 111 -0.61 -3.47 14.63
N LEU A 112 -1.57 -2.62 14.25
CA LEU A 112 -1.34 -1.23 13.88
C LEU A 112 -2.32 -0.33 14.64
N ILE A 113 -1.81 0.74 15.25
CA ILE A 113 -2.61 1.74 15.96
C ILE A 113 -2.39 3.10 15.31
N GLY A 114 -3.45 3.65 14.72
CA GLY A 114 -3.47 5.03 14.22
C GLY A 114 -3.94 5.98 15.30
N ILE A 115 -3.12 6.98 15.64
CA ILE A 115 -3.40 7.93 16.71
C ILE A 115 -3.46 9.35 16.14
N ILE A 116 -4.55 10.06 16.43
CA ILE A 116 -4.63 11.51 16.27
C ILE A 116 -4.37 12.13 17.63
N GLY A 117 -3.12 12.55 17.85
CA GLY A 117 -2.63 13.06 19.12
C GLY A 117 -1.21 13.57 19.00
N SER A 118 -0.64 14.01 20.11
CA SER A 118 0.76 14.42 20.23
C SER A 118 1.70 13.22 20.30
N LYS A 119 2.99 13.42 20.02
CA LYS A 119 4.02 12.39 20.19
C LYS A 119 4.12 11.90 21.63
N THR A 120 3.94 12.80 22.61
CA THR A 120 3.94 12.44 24.04
C THR A 120 2.79 11.50 24.38
N GLU A 121 1.58 11.77 23.88
CA GLU A 121 0.43 10.86 24.06
C GLU A 121 0.71 9.50 23.42
N CYS A 122 1.35 9.45 22.24
CA CYS A 122 1.74 8.18 21.61
C CYS A 122 2.73 7.38 22.46
N ILE A 123 3.70 8.04 23.09
CA ILE A 123 4.67 7.41 24.01
C ILE A 123 3.95 6.83 25.23
N THR A 124 3.03 7.57 25.82
CA THR A 124 2.23 7.10 26.96
C THR A 124 1.39 5.88 26.57
N ILE A 125 0.69 5.94 25.43
CA ILE A 125 -0.12 4.82 24.92
C ILE A 125 0.75 3.59 24.70
N LYS A 126 1.95 3.72 24.11
CA LYS A 126 2.88 2.61 23.92
C LYS A 126 3.30 1.99 25.26
N ALA A 127 3.60 2.81 26.26
CA ALA A 127 3.96 2.35 27.60
C ALA A 127 2.81 1.62 28.30
N ASP A 128 1.60 2.15 28.23
CA ASP A 128 0.39 1.54 28.79
C ASP A 128 0.09 0.18 28.14
N ILE A 129 0.25 0.08 26.83
CA ILE A 129 0.11 -1.18 26.09
C ILE A 129 1.17 -2.19 26.53
N ALA A 130 2.44 -1.78 26.61
CA ALA A 130 3.53 -2.66 27.05
C ALA A 130 3.26 -3.19 28.48
N LYS A 131 2.83 -2.32 29.38
CA LYS A 131 2.44 -2.68 30.75
C LYS A 131 1.28 -3.68 30.78
N PHE A 132 0.21 -3.42 30.01
CA PHE A 132 -0.94 -4.34 29.92
C PHE A 132 -0.52 -5.71 29.39
N MET A 133 0.31 -5.75 28.33
CA MET A 133 0.79 -7.01 27.76
C MET A 133 1.62 -7.80 28.76
N ALA A 134 2.54 -7.14 29.47
CA ALA A 134 3.37 -7.81 30.47
C ALA A 134 2.56 -8.31 31.67
N GLU A 135 1.70 -7.47 32.25
CA GLU A 135 0.99 -7.79 33.50
C GLU A 135 -0.21 -8.72 33.28
N LYS A 136 -0.99 -8.52 32.24
CA LYS A 136 -2.25 -9.24 32.00
C LYS A 136 -2.13 -10.41 31.04
N LEU A 137 -1.24 -10.31 30.07
CA LEU A 137 -1.05 -11.33 29.04
C LEU A 137 0.28 -12.07 29.18
N ARG A 138 1.17 -11.62 30.06
CA ARG A 138 2.54 -12.19 30.21
C ARG A 138 3.26 -12.30 28.86
N LEU A 139 3.07 -11.30 28.01
CA LEU A 139 3.69 -11.16 26.71
C LEU A 139 4.61 -9.94 26.72
N GLU A 140 5.75 -10.06 26.07
CA GLU A 140 6.69 -8.96 25.89
C GLU A 140 6.45 -8.28 24.55
N LEU A 141 6.40 -6.94 24.56
CA LEU A 141 6.30 -6.13 23.36
C LEU A 141 7.70 -5.96 22.77
N SER A 142 7.90 -6.38 21.52
CA SER A 142 9.19 -6.16 20.85
C SER A 142 9.44 -4.67 20.63
N GLU A 143 10.42 -4.11 21.32
CA GLU A 143 10.78 -2.69 21.21
C GLU A 143 11.31 -2.32 19.82
N GLU A 144 12.08 -3.22 19.19
CA GLU A 144 12.63 -3.03 17.86
C GLU A 144 11.56 -2.97 16.75
N LYS A 145 10.47 -3.71 16.93
CA LYS A 145 9.37 -3.78 15.94
C LYS A 145 8.25 -2.79 16.23
N THR A 146 8.06 -2.38 17.49
CA THR A 146 7.00 -1.47 17.90
C THR A 146 7.49 -0.03 17.87
N LEU A 147 7.36 0.60 16.71
CA LEU A 147 7.85 1.95 16.45
C LEU A 147 6.70 2.97 16.51
N ILE A 148 7.02 4.19 16.97
CA ILE A 148 6.15 5.36 16.83
C ILE A 148 6.60 6.10 15.57
N THR A 149 5.77 6.01 14.53
CA THR A 149 6.06 6.58 13.21
C THR A 149 5.14 7.77 12.96
N ASN A 150 5.68 8.88 12.42
CA ASN A 150 4.85 9.98 11.99
C ASN A 150 3.91 9.52 10.88
N ALA A 151 2.66 9.99 10.88
CA ALA A 151 1.67 9.56 9.91
C ALA A 151 2.04 9.87 8.44
N HIS A 152 2.93 10.84 8.18
CA HIS A 152 3.44 11.13 6.84
C HIS A 152 4.64 10.26 6.45
N ASP A 153 5.25 9.58 7.42
CA ASP A 153 6.28 8.57 7.18
C ASP A 153 5.63 7.21 6.94
N LYS A 154 6.41 6.28 6.39
CA LYS A 154 5.91 4.97 5.98
C LYS A 154 6.02 3.96 7.13
N ALA A 155 4.89 3.63 7.73
CA ALA A 155 4.77 2.53 8.69
C ALA A 155 4.60 1.20 7.94
N LYS A 156 5.34 0.17 8.35
CA LYS A 156 5.24 -1.17 7.74
C LYS A 156 4.20 -2.02 8.50
N PHE A 157 3.27 -2.60 7.76
CA PHE A 157 2.26 -3.52 8.29
C PHE A 157 1.83 -4.52 7.22
N LEU A 158 1.93 -5.81 7.48
CA LEU A 158 1.53 -6.90 6.58
C LEU A 158 2.11 -6.77 5.15
N GLY A 159 3.38 -6.38 5.04
CA GLY A 159 4.04 -6.20 3.73
C GLY A 159 3.69 -4.91 2.99
N TYR A 160 2.80 -4.08 3.54
CA TYR A 160 2.47 -2.75 3.05
C TYR A 160 3.24 -1.66 3.77
N GLU A 161 3.46 -0.55 3.10
CA GLU A 161 3.86 0.74 3.65
C GLU A 161 2.63 1.62 3.75
N ILE A 162 2.25 2.01 4.97
CA ILE A 162 1.07 2.81 5.27
C ILE A 162 1.51 4.21 5.66
N PHE A 163 0.93 5.22 5.02
CA PHE A 163 1.21 6.61 5.35
C PHE A 163 0.04 7.52 4.95
N VAL A 164 0.02 8.74 5.49
CA VAL A 164 -0.95 9.77 5.16
C VAL A 164 -0.35 10.73 4.15
N ARG A 165 -1.02 10.93 3.04
CA ARG A 165 -0.57 11.85 1.98
C ARG A 165 -0.58 13.29 2.47
N ASP A 166 0.54 13.99 2.36
CA ASP A 166 0.66 15.41 2.70
C ASP A 166 0.36 16.34 1.52
N CYS A 167 0.63 15.91 0.29
CA CYS A 167 0.35 16.71 -0.90
C CYS A 167 -1.12 16.69 -1.29
N SER A 168 -1.62 17.83 -1.76
CA SER A 168 -2.95 17.94 -2.35
C SER A 168 -2.87 18.13 -3.85
N PHE A 169 -3.67 17.36 -4.60
CA PHE A 169 -3.88 17.60 -6.03
C PHE A 169 -5.01 18.60 -6.23
N ARG A 170 -4.89 19.43 -7.27
CA ARG A 170 -5.98 20.28 -7.74
C ARG A 170 -6.71 19.52 -8.84
N HIS A 171 -8.00 19.32 -8.65
CA HIS A 171 -8.87 18.69 -9.65
C HIS A 171 -10.01 19.65 -9.99
N LYS A 172 -10.31 19.79 -11.30
CA LYS A 172 -11.52 20.47 -11.75
C LYS A 172 -12.67 19.47 -11.71
N ASP A 173 -13.72 19.77 -10.97
CA ASP A 173 -14.94 18.96 -11.02
C ASP A 173 -15.67 19.17 -12.37
N ARG A 174 -16.77 18.41 -12.59
CA ARG A 174 -17.57 18.50 -13.82
C ARG A 174 -18.15 19.90 -14.08
N LYS A 175 -18.23 20.74 -13.04
CA LYS A 175 -18.69 22.13 -13.12
C LYS A 175 -17.54 23.13 -13.31
N GLY A 176 -16.30 22.66 -13.55
CA GLY A 176 -15.11 23.48 -13.72
C GLY A 176 -14.55 24.07 -12.42
N VAL A 177 -15.10 23.73 -11.26
CA VAL A 177 -14.64 24.24 -9.97
C VAL A 177 -13.38 23.48 -9.54
N ILE A 178 -12.30 24.23 -9.25
CA ILE A 178 -11.05 23.66 -8.75
C ILE A 178 -11.23 23.26 -7.28
N ARG A 179 -11.07 21.99 -6.99
CA ARG A 179 -11.12 21.44 -5.63
C ARG A 179 -9.79 20.84 -5.24
N ARG A 180 -9.49 20.86 -3.95
CA ARG A 180 -8.35 20.14 -3.38
C ARG A 180 -8.74 18.68 -3.18
N PHE A 181 -7.86 17.78 -3.59
CA PHE A 181 -8.08 16.34 -3.47
C PHE A 181 -6.84 15.64 -2.92
N GLY A 182 -7.03 14.63 -2.10
CA GLY A 182 -5.99 13.68 -1.72
C GLY A 182 -5.18 14.01 -0.46
N LYS A 183 -5.15 15.29 0.03
CA LYS A 183 -4.46 15.59 1.30
C LYS A 183 -5.18 14.92 2.47
N GLY A 184 -4.42 14.24 3.32
CA GLY A 184 -4.95 13.50 4.47
C GLY A 184 -5.51 12.11 4.13
N SER A 185 -5.45 11.66 2.87
CA SER A 185 -5.83 10.30 2.50
C SER A 185 -4.79 9.30 3.00
N VAL A 186 -5.25 8.20 3.57
CA VAL A 186 -4.38 7.07 3.92
C VAL A 186 -3.99 6.35 2.63
N MET A 187 -2.70 6.11 2.47
CA MET A 187 -2.11 5.43 1.32
C MET A 187 -1.53 4.10 1.74
N LEU A 188 -1.77 3.10 0.92
CA LEU A 188 -1.17 1.77 1.02
C LEU A 188 -0.22 1.59 -0.17
N HIS A 189 1.06 1.46 0.10
CA HIS A 189 2.06 1.21 -0.94
C HIS A 189 2.72 -0.15 -0.74
N VAL A 190 3.15 -0.75 -1.82
CA VAL A 190 4.11 -1.85 -1.82
C VAL A 190 5.51 -1.25 -1.96
N ASN A 191 6.47 -1.72 -1.14
CA ASN A 191 7.86 -1.31 -1.31
C ASN A 191 8.47 -2.06 -2.51
N MET A 192 9.29 -1.37 -3.29
CA MET A 192 10.04 -1.97 -4.41
C MET A 192 10.95 -3.13 -3.93
N ASP A 193 11.50 -3.04 -2.73
CA ASP A 193 12.29 -4.13 -2.15
C ASP A 193 11.44 -5.39 -1.88
N THR A 194 10.16 -5.26 -1.58
CA THR A 194 9.24 -6.39 -1.44
C THR A 194 9.11 -7.15 -2.76
N ALA A 195 8.88 -6.44 -3.86
CA ALA A 195 8.82 -7.04 -5.19
C ALA A 195 10.17 -7.68 -5.59
N LYS A 196 11.27 -6.99 -5.33
CA LYS A 196 12.63 -7.49 -5.56
C LYS A 196 12.90 -8.78 -4.79
N ASN A 197 12.61 -8.80 -3.49
CA ASN A 197 12.86 -9.97 -2.65
C ASN A 197 12.00 -11.17 -3.08
N LYS A 198 10.74 -10.94 -3.49
CA LYS A 198 9.87 -11.98 -4.06
C LYS A 198 10.43 -12.52 -5.38
N LEU A 199 10.93 -11.68 -6.27
CA LEU A 199 11.56 -12.11 -7.52
C LEU A 199 12.85 -12.90 -7.29
N LEU A 200 13.63 -12.55 -6.26
CA LEU A 200 14.82 -13.32 -5.85
C LEU A 200 14.42 -14.67 -5.24
N GLU A 201 13.40 -14.70 -4.37
CA GLU A 201 12.84 -15.92 -3.78
C GLU A 201 12.36 -16.90 -4.87
N TYR A 202 11.70 -16.37 -5.90
CA TYR A 202 11.27 -17.16 -7.07
C TYR A 202 12.40 -17.54 -8.02
N ASP A 203 13.62 -17.13 -7.77
CA ASP A 203 14.78 -17.31 -8.65
C ASP A 203 14.57 -16.76 -10.07
N ALA A 204 13.72 -15.73 -10.20
CA ALA A 204 13.38 -15.11 -11.48
C ALA A 204 14.24 -13.87 -11.81
N LEU A 205 15.00 -13.36 -10.84
CA LEU A 205 15.74 -12.10 -10.93
C LEU A 205 17.25 -12.32 -10.78
N ARG A 206 18.03 -11.62 -11.61
CA ARG A 206 19.46 -11.40 -11.43
C ARG A 206 19.74 -9.91 -11.35
N MET A 207 20.50 -9.48 -10.34
CA MET A 207 21.02 -8.14 -10.21
C MET A 207 22.28 -7.98 -11.05
N SER A 208 22.36 -6.93 -11.85
CA SER A 208 23.52 -6.58 -12.67
C SER A 208 23.93 -5.13 -12.40
N GLN A 209 25.24 -4.87 -12.31
CA GLN A 209 25.77 -3.52 -12.22
C GLN A 209 26.06 -2.99 -13.64
N GLU A 210 25.37 -1.93 -14.07
CA GLU A 210 25.59 -1.28 -15.36
C GLU A 210 25.76 0.22 -15.16
N ARG A 211 26.87 0.78 -15.66
CA ARG A 211 27.16 2.23 -15.58
C ARG A 211 26.88 2.83 -14.19
N LYS A 212 27.36 2.17 -13.11
CA LYS A 212 27.17 2.54 -11.69
C LYS A 212 25.71 2.47 -11.19
N LYS A 213 24.80 1.84 -11.95
CA LYS A 213 23.40 1.60 -11.53
C LYS A 213 23.15 0.10 -11.40
N THR A 214 22.39 -0.28 -10.39
CA THR A 214 21.91 -1.66 -10.25
C THR A 214 20.68 -1.84 -11.15
N VAL A 215 20.77 -2.78 -12.09
CA VAL A 215 19.71 -3.08 -13.05
C VAL A 215 19.14 -4.47 -12.79
N TRP A 216 17.84 -4.57 -12.85
CA TRP A 216 17.11 -5.83 -12.73
C TRP A 216 17.08 -6.55 -14.06
N LYS A 217 17.56 -7.80 -14.09
CA LYS A 217 17.53 -8.63 -15.29
C LYS A 217 16.78 -9.94 -15.04
N PRO A 218 15.87 -10.33 -15.94
CA PRO A 218 15.17 -11.60 -15.83
C PRO A 218 16.16 -12.76 -15.97
N LYS A 219 16.05 -13.74 -15.06
CA LYS A 219 16.87 -14.95 -15.00
C LYS A 219 16.03 -16.17 -15.39
N PRO A 220 16.54 -17.13 -16.19
CA PRO A 220 15.86 -18.40 -16.41
C PRO A 220 15.89 -19.23 -15.11
N ARG A 221 14.79 -19.92 -14.82
CA ARG A 221 14.64 -20.79 -13.64
C ARG A 221 15.03 -22.22 -13.99
N ALA A 222 16.31 -22.53 -13.89
CA ALA A 222 16.89 -23.81 -14.36
C ALA A 222 16.22 -25.04 -13.75
N PHE A 223 15.80 -24.97 -12.49
CA PHE A 223 15.12 -26.09 -11.79
C PHE A 223 13.75 -26.47 -12.41
N MET A 224 13.18 -25.61 -13.26
CA MET A 224 11.91 -25.88 -13.94
C MET A 224 12.06 -26.55 -15.31
N ILE A 225 13.27 -26.67 -15.85
CA ILE A 225 13.50 -27.19 -17.20
C ILE A 225 12.97 -28.63 -17.37
N GLY A 226 13.00 -29.46 -16.31
CA GLY A 226 12.43 -30.78 -16.30
C GLY A 226 10.90 -30.85 -16.38
N LYS A 227 10.18 -29.77 -16.04
CA LYS A 227 8.70 -29.72 -16.06
C LYS A 227 8.19 -29.57 -17.48
N LYS A 228 6.92 -29.96 -17.75
CA LYS A 228 6.25 -29.68 -19.02
C LYS A 228 6.08 -28.16 -19.21
N VAL A 229 5.97 -27.70 -20.47
CA VAL A 229 5.88 -26.25 -20.76
C VAL A 229 4.60 -25.63 -20.16
N GLU A 230 3.50 -26.35 -20.23
CA GLU A 230 2.23 -25.93 -19.62
C GLU A 230 2.31 -25.80 -18.10
N ASP A 231 3.11 -26.65 -17.42
CA ASP A 231 3.32 -26.59 -15.97
C ASP A 231 4.22 -25.41 -15.58
N ILE A 232 5.23 -25.11 -16.42
CA ILE A 232 6.06 -23.92 -16.25
C ILE A 232 5.17 -22.68 -16.28
N VAL A 233 4.34 -22.52 -17.32
CA VAL A 233 3.42 -21.37 -17.44
C VAL A 233 2.43 -21.33 -16.27
N ALA A 234 1.90 -22.47 -15.82
CA ALA A 234 1.00 -22.55 -14.68
C ALA A 234 1.66 -22.04 -13.39
N GLN A 235 2.91 -22.43 -13.15
CA GLN A 235 3.67 -21.98 -11.97
C GLN A 235 3.87 -20.44 -11.99
N TYR A 236 4.32 -19.88 -13.10
CA TYR A 236 4.46 -18.43 -13.25
C TYR A 236 3.12 -17.70 -13.04
N ASN A 237 2.03 -18.22 -13.63
CA ASN A 237 0.70 -17.66 -13.44
C ASN A 237 0.27 -17.63 -11.97
N THR A 238 0.53 -18.72 -11.24
CA THR A 238 0.18 -18.81 -9.81
C THR A 238 0.93 -17.78 -8.98
N GLU A 239 2.22 -17.64 -9.22
CA GLU A 239 3.09 -16.70 -8.51
C GLU A 239 2.74 -15.24 -8.82
N ILE A 240 2.50 -14.93 -10.10
CA ILE A 240 2.08 -13.57 -10.52
C ILE A 240 0.72 -13.23 -9.92
N ARG A 241 -0.27 -14.10 -10.05
CA ARG A 241 -1.61 -13.88 -9.47
C ARG A 241 -1.55 -13.74 -7.95
N GLY A 242 -0.73 -14.57 -7.28
CA GLY A 242 -0.54 -14.47 -5.83
C GLY A 242 -0.04 -13.08 -5.42
N PHE A 243 0.96 -12.56 -6.13
CA PHE A 243 1.49 -11.21 -5.88
C PHE A 243 0.44 -10.12 -6.14
N TYR A 244 -0.19 -10.12 -7.31
CA TYR A 244 -1.22 -9.12 -7.66
C TYR A 244 -2.44 -9.19 -6.74
N ASN A 245 -2.95 -10.38 -6.42
CA ASN A 245 -4.11 -10.53 -5.55
C ASN A 245 -3.80 -10.06 -4.12
N TYR A 246 -2.61 -10.37 -3.60
CA TYR A 246 -2.22 -9.94 -2.26
C TYR A 246 -2.09 -8.41 -2.18
N TYR A 247 -1.50 -7.77 -3.19
CA TYR A 247 -1.27 -6.33 -3.22
C TYR A 247 -2.32 -5.53 -4.01
N ALA A 248 -3.46 -6.13 -4.35
CA ALA A 248 -4.49 -5.51 -5.19
C ALA A 248 -5.01 -4.16 -4.65
N ILE A 249 -5.02 -3.98 -3.32
CA ILE A 249 -5.48 -2.74 -2.68
C ILE A 249 -4.41 -1.65 -2.58
N ALA A 250 -3.17 -1.94 -3.00
CA ALA A 250 -2.10 -0.94 -2.95
C ALA A 250 -2.29 0.13 -4.03
N ASN A 251 -2.09 1.40 -3.64
CA ASN A 251 -2.26 2.53 -4.56
C ASN A 251 -1.21 2.60 -5.67
N ASN A 252 -0.06 1.93 -5.50
CA ASN A 252 1.04 1.88 -6.46
C ASN A 252 1.23 0.51 -7.11
N ILE A 253 0.23 -0.37 -7.04
CA ILE A 253 0.36 -1.73 -7.58
C ILE A 253 0.61 -1.72 -9.08
N SER A 254 0.03 -0.79 -9.84
CA SER A 254 0.26 -0.69 -11.29
C SER A 254 1.73 -0.46 -11.63
N ASP A 255 2.42 0.43 -10.92
CA ASP A 255 3.83 0.74 -11.19
C ASP A 255 4.76 -0.42 -10.81
N ILE A 256 4.55 -0.98 -9.62
CA ILE A 256 5.37 -2.09 -9.10
C ILE A 256 5.03 -3.39 -9.84
N GLY A 257 3.75 -3.62 -10.10
CA GLY A 257 3.26 -4.77 -10.80
C GLY A 257 3.81 -4.84 -12.23
N ASN A 258 3.86 -3.72 -12.96
CA ASN A 258 4.46 -3.68 -14.28
C ASN A 258 5.93 -4.13 -14.27
N SER A 259 6.74 -3.65 -13.31
CA SER A 259 8.13 -4.06 -13.16
C SER A 259 8.25 -5.54 -12.76
N PHE A 260 7.43 -6.01 -11.83
CA PHE A 260 7.37 -7.39 -11.39
C PHE A 260 6.93 -8.32 -12.52
N GLY A 261 5.82 -7.99 -13.20
CA GLY A 261 5.28 -8.75 -14.32
C GLY A 261 6.25 -8.88 -15.48
N TYR A 262 6.93 -7.77 -15.83
CA TYR A 262 7.97 -7.78 -16.87
C TYR A 262 9.10 -8.78 -16.55
N ILE A 263 9.63 -8.76 -15.33
CA ILE A 263 10.70 -9.70 -14.94
C ILE A 263 10.19 -11.15 -14.98
N MET A 264 8.99 -11.42 -14.49
CA MET A 264 8.40 -12.76 -14.48
C MET A 264 8.13 -13.26 -15.89
N GLU A 265 7.57 -12.43 -16.76
CA GLU A 265 7.30 -12.77 -18.17
C GLU A 265 8.58 -13.13 -18.92
N TYR A 266 9.60 -12.27 -18.84
CA TYR A 266 10.86 -12.53 -19.54
C TYR A 266 11.67 -13.65 -18.90
N SER A 267 11.55 -13.89 -17.59
CA SER A 267 12.12 -15.07 -16.93
C SER A 267 11.46 -16.35 -17.46
N MET A 268 10.15 -16.36 -17.62
CA MET A 268 9.41 -17.47 -18.22
C MET A 268 9.87 -17.75 -19.66
N TYR A 269 9.98 -16.73 -20.50
CA TYR A 269 10.47 -16.92 -21.89
C TYR A 269 11.86 -17.50 -21.92
N LYS A 270 12.77 -17.05 -21.07
CA LYS A 270 14.12 -17.59 -20.97
C LYS A 270 14.14 -19.04 -20.46
N THR A 271 13.28 -19.39 -19.50
CA THR A 271 13.16 -20.75 -18.98
C THR A 271 12.66 -21.71 -20.04
N ILE A 272 11.63 -21.32 -20.80
CA ILE A 272 11.10 -22.14 -21.90
C ILE A 272 12.10 -22.22 -23.06
N ALA A 273 12.79 -21.13 -23.38
CA ALA A 273 13.83 -21.11 -24.40
C ALA A 273 14.94 -22.10 -24.08
N GLN A 274 15.42 -22.10 -22.84
CA GLN A 274 16.45 -23.04 -22.36
C GLN A 274 15.95 -24.48 -22.41
N LYS A 275 14.71 -24.77 -21.99
CA LYS A 275 14.11 -26.11 -22.06
C LYS A 275 14.03 -26.64 -23.50
N LEU A 276 13.65 -25.79 -24.45
CA LEU A 276 13.43 -26.21 -25.85
C LEU A 276 14.67 -26.05 -26.75
N ASN A 277 15.79 -25.62 -26.18
CA ASN A 277 17.02 -25.29 -26.90
C ASN A 277 16.78 -24.27 -28.04
N LEU A 278 16.01 -23.21 -27.72
CA LEU A 278 15.66 -22.15 -28.65
C LEU A 278 16.19 -20.82 -28.13
N THR A 279 16.26 -19.82 -29.00
CA THR A 279 16.41 -18.42 -28.55
C THR A 279 15.13 -17.95 -27.87
N MET A 280 15.24 -16.95 -26.99
CA MET A 280 14.07 -16.37 -26.30
C MET A 280 13.01 -15.88 -27.31
N VAL A 281 13.44 -15.27 -28.43
CA VAL A 281 12.53 -14.77 -29.47
C VAL A 281 11.81 -15.93 -30.15
N GLN A 282 12.50 -16.99 -30.51
CA GLN A 282 11.90 -18.20 -31.10
C GLN A 282 10.91 -18.87 -30.15
N ALA A 283 11.26 -18.99 -28.85
CA ALA A 283 10.36 -19.54 -27.84
C ALA A 283 9.09 -18.69 -27.67
N LYS A 284 9.23 -17.36 -27.67
CA LYS A 284 8.09 -16.43 -27.61
C LYS A 284 7.19 -16.62 -28.83
N LEU A 285 7.74 -16.56 -30.05
CA LEU A 285 6.99 -16.64 -31.30
C LEU A 285 6.30 -18.01 -31.49
N LYS A 286 6.90 -19.08 -31.00
CA LYS A 286 6.34 -20.45 -31.07
C LYS A 286 4.97 -20.54 -30.41
N PHE A 287 4.77 -19.85 -29.28
CA PHE A 287 3.55 -19.90 -28.48
C PHE A 287 2.71 -18.62 -28.54
N LEU A 288 3.15 -17.58 -29.26
CA LEU A 288 2.40 -16.33 -29.39
C LEU A 288 1.23 -16.53 -30.38
N ARG A 289 -0.01 -16.30 -29.91
CA ARG A 289 -1.25 -16.29 -30.69
C ARG A 289 -2.08 -15.10 -30.25
N ASP A 290 -2.56 -14.29 -31.18
CA ASP A 290 -3.41 -13.12 -30.92
C ASP A 290 -2.89 -12.23 -29.77
N LYS A 291 -1.59 -11.93 -29.79
CA LYS A 291 -0.86 -11.15 -28.75
C LYS A 291 -0.81 -11.82 -27.38
N LYS A 292 -1.29 -13.05 -27.21
CA LYS A 292 -1.23 -13.82 -25.96
C LYS A 292 -0.26 -14.99 -26.10
N PHE A 293 0.41 -15.30 -25.01
CA PHE A 293 1.28 -16.48 -24.97
C PHE A 293 0.44 -17.69 -24.54
N ILE A 294 0.23 -18.62 -25.48
CA ILE A 294 -0.70 -19.75 -25.34
C ILE A 294 0.03 -21.06 -25.61
N VAL A 295 0.03 -21.95 -24.63
CA VAL A 295 0.65 -23.29 -24.73
C VAL A 295 -0.46 -24.33 -24.84
N PRO A 296 -0.57 -25.06 -25.98
CA PRO A 296 -1.46 -26.17 -26.10
C PRO A 296 -0.90 -27.40 -25.34
N PHE A 297 -1.76 -28.15 -24.67
CA PHE A 297 -1.40 -29.40 -24.01
C PHE A 297 -2.58 -30.40 -24.06
N LYS A 298 -2.29 -31.69 -23.88
CA LYS A 298 -3.32 -32.72 -23.76
C LYS A 298 -3.61 -33.01 -22.30
N ASP A 299 -4.86 -33.06 -21.93
CA ASP A 299 -5.27 -33.48 -20.60
C ASP A 299 -5.21 -35.01 -20.44
N ALA A 300 -5.52 -35.51 -19.24
CA ALA A 300 -5.51 -36.95 -18.94
C ALA A 300 -6.50 -37.77 -19.80
N LYS A 301 -7.50 -37.11 -20.41
CA LYS A 301 -8.49 -37.73 -21.30
C LYS A 301 -8.13 -37.57 -22.78
N GLY A 302 -6.94 -37.02 -23.10
CA GLY A 302 -6.46 -36.80 -24.47
C GLY A 302 -7.02 -35.54 -25.15
N ALA A 303 -7.90 -34.77 -24.49
CA ALA A 303 -8.47 -33.54 -25.04
C ALA A 303 -7.41 -32.42 -25.07
N THR A 304 -7.38 -31.65 -26.16
CA THR A 304 -6.48 -30.52 -26.29
C THR A 304 -7.02 -29.35 -25.45
N LYS A 305 -6.19 -28.88 -24.51
CA LYS A 305 -6.44 -27.68 -23.68
C LYS A 305 -5.34 -26.65 -23.92
N TYR A 306 -5.56 -25.43 -23.43
CA TYR A 306 -4.68 -24.31 -23.63
C TYR A 306 -4.31 -23.67 -22.28
N ARG A 307 -3.03 -23.45 -22.04
CA ARG A 307 -2.53 -22.69 -20.92
C ARG A 307 -2.14 -21.31 -21.39
N ILE A 308 -2.86 -20.31 -20.96
CA ILE A 308 -2.61 -18.89 -21.30
C ILE A 308 -1.74 -18.28 -20.20
N PHE A 309 -0.71 -17.55 -20.58
CA PHE A 309 0.09 -16.78 -19.63
C PHE A 309 -0.73 -15.58 -19.12
N TYR A 310 -0.67 -15.36 -17.81
CA TYR A 310 -1.32 -14.25 -17.14
C TYR A 310 -0.36 -13.06 -17.07
N ASP A 311 -0.71 -11.96 -17.71
CA ASP A 311 0.10 -10.75 -17.85
C ASP A 311 -0.21 -9.65 -16.82
N GLY A 312 -1.09 -9.94 -15.85
CA GLY A 312 -1.42 -9.00 -14.78
C GLY A 312 -2.57 -8.05 -15.10
N GLY A 313 -3.27 -8.22 -16.24
CA GLY A 313 -4.46 -7.46 -16.65
C GLY A 313 -5.78 -8.06 -16.20
#